data_a10b19d2f9fc711932d834e4a728a2c9
#
_entry.id   a10b19d2f9fc711932d834e4a728a2c9
#
_cell.length_a   1.000
_cell.length_b   1.000
_cell.length_c   1.000
_cell.angle_alpha   90.00
_cell.angle_beta   90.00
_cell.angle_gamma   90.00
#
_symmetry.space_group_name_H-M   'P 1'
#
loop_
_entity.id
_entity.type
_entity.pdbx_description
1 polymer ?
#
loop_
_entity_poly.entity_id
_entity_poly.type
_entity_poly.pdbx_seq_one_letter_code
_entity_poly.pdbx_strand_id
1 'polypeptide(L)'
;AAERLPEFDAVFGASAEHMPPIDAPAEYARKDWSREAALVEIVRDRLQATGPVTARALAAPLGLPVADIDAALQQLESEGTVMRGRFTPEPDDPKAAASRRPPPEGSEAAWGGPALPRAEETEWCERRLLARIHRYTVNRLRQEIEPVAARDFMRFLFEWQRVAPEARVEGADAVAGIVSQLEGW
;
A
#
# COMPACT_ATOMS: atom_id res chain seq x y z
N ALA A 1 -10.79 22.98 -8.23
CA ALA A 1 -12.07 22.72 -7.55
C ALA A 1 -13.25 23.04 -8.48
N ALA A 2 -13.50 24.28 -8.90
CA ALA A 2 -14.63 24.65 -9.78
C ALA A 2 -14.63 23.91 -11.13
N GLU A 3 -13.47 23.61 -11.67
CA GLU A 3 -13.25 22.89 -12.93
C GLU A 3 -13.87 21.49 -12.95
N ARG A 4 -14.03 20.88 -11.78
CA ARG A 4 -14.52 19.49 -11.62
C ARG A 4 -15.98 19.39 -11.22
N LEU A 5 -16.67 20.53 -11.09
CA LEU A 5 -18.11 20.53 -10.78
C LEU A 5 -18.94 19.64 -11.70
N PRO A 6 -18.77 19.68 -13.05
CA PRO A 6 -19.56 18.83 -13.93
C PRO A 6 -19.40 17.33 -13.68
N GLU A 7 -18.21 16.88 -13.22
CA GLU A 7 -17.97 15.49 -12.82
C GLU A 7 -18.75 15.13 -11.55
N PHE A 8 -18.71 16.00 -10.54
CA PHE A 8 -19.46 15.80 -9.30
C PHE A 8 -20.96 15.84 -9.51
N ASP A 9 -21.44 16.77 -10.35
CA ASP A 9 -22.87 16.89 -10.68
C ASP A 9 -23.38 15.64 -11.42
N ALA A 10 -22.55 15.02 -12.27
CA ALA A 10 -22.90 13.79 -12.94
C ALA A 10 -23.04 12.58 -12.00
N VAL A 11 -22.31 12.56 -10.89
CA VAL A 11 -22.33 11.45 -9.92
C VAL A 11 -23.38 11.69 -8.82
N PHE A 12 -23.45 12.91 -8.27
CA PHE A 12 -24.22 13.22 -7.08
C PHE A 12 -25.50 14.00 -7.39
N GLY A 13 -25.68 14.45 -8.66
CA GLY A 13 -26.78 15.33 -9.07
C GLY A 13 -26.50 16.80 -8.76
N ALA A 14 -27.11 17.69 -9.53
CA ALA A 14 -26.96 19.14 -9.41
C ALA A 14 -27.54 19.73 -8.08
N SER A 15 -27.99 18.87 -7.17
CA SER A 15 -28.58 19.27 -5.88
C SER A 15 -27.56 19.47 -4.74
N ALA A 16 -26.26 19.27 -4.98
CA ALA A 16 -25.23 19.61 -4.02
C ALA A 16 -25.17 21.16 -3.93
N GLU A 17 -25.91 21.73 -2.99
CA GLU A 17 -25.84 23.17 -2.70
C GLU A 17 -24.43 23.54 -2.28
N HIS A 18 -23.68 24.10 -3.22
CA HIS A 18 -22.37 24.67 -2.92
C HIS A 18 -22.56 26.04 -2.28
N MET A 19 -22.15 26.19 -1.04
CA MET A 19 -22.13 27.50 -0.38
C MET A 19 -20.67 27.96 -0.17
N PRO A 20 -20.24 29.08 -0.77
CA PRO A 20 -20.96 29.93 -1.74
C PRO A 20 -21.14 29.25 -3.11
N PRO A 21 -22.09 29.70 -3.94
CA PRO A 21 -22.28 29.16 -5.27
C PRO A 21 -21.00 29.27 -6.09
N ILE A 22 -20.60 28.16 -6.74
CA ILE A 22 -19.37 28.09 -7.51
C ILE A 22 -19.76 27.78 -8.95
N ASP A 23 -19.34 28.63 -9.88
CA ASP A 23 -19.55 28.42 -11.30
C ASP A 23 -18.34 27.72 -11.93
N ALA A 24 -18.58 26.67 -12.71
CA ALA A 24 -17.52 26.04 -13.48
C ALA A 24 -17.10 26.97 -14.64
N PRO A 25 -15.78 27.13 -14.89
CA PRO A 25 -15.32 27.86 -16.06
C PRO A 25 -15.89 27.27 -17.35
N ALA A 26 -16.29 28.11 -18.29
CA ALA A 26 -17.02 27.70 -19.50
C ALA A 26 -16.28 26.65 -20.37
N GLU A 27 -14.95 26.62 -20.28
CA GLU A 27 -14.11 25.63 -20.98
C GLU A 27 -14.30 24.22 -20.42
N TYR A 28 -14.53 24.06 -19.11
CA TYR A 28 -14.73 22.77 -18.43
C TYR A 28 -16.21 22.35 -18.43
N ALA A 29 -17.14 23.29 -18.53
CA ALA A 29 -18.56 23.01 -18.59
C ALA A 29 -19.01 22.35 -19.92
N ARG A 30 -18.12 22.29 -20.91
CA ARG A 30 -18.43 21.75 -22.26
C ARG A 30 -18.35 20.24 -22.37
N LYS A 31 -17.76 19.56 -21.40
CA LYS A 31 -17.61 18.10 -21.41
C LYS A 31 -18.83 17.46 -20.80
N ASP A 32 -19.58 16.70 -21.61
CA ASP A 32 -20.66 15.87 -21.11
C ASP A 32 -20.07 14.65 -20.41
N TRP A 33 -20.39 14.51 -19.14
CA TRP A 33 -19.95 13.40 -18.33
C TRP A 33 -21.06 12.37 -18.16
N SER A 34 -20.80 11.11 -18.50
CA SER A 34 -21.63 10.03 -17.96
C SER A 34 -21.29 9.82 -16.49
N ARG A 35 -22.26 9.34 -15.71
CA ARG A 35 -22.07 9.04 -14.29
C ARG A 35 -20.90 8.09 -14.05
N GLU A 36 -20.78 7.06 -14.89
CA GLU A 36 -19.75 6.03 -14.82
C GLU A 36 -18.37 6.65 -15.10
N ALA A 37 -18.22 7.41 -16.16
CA ALA A 37 -16.95 8.05 -16.51
C ALA A 37 -16.50 9.07 -15.44
N ALA A 38 -17.43 9.85 -14.91
CA ALA A 38 -17.18 10.79 -13.84
C ALA A 38 -16.74 10.07 -12.56
N LEU A 39 -17.39 8.96 -12.21
CA LEU A 39 -17.02 8.16 -11.03
C LEU A 39 -15.62 7.56 -11.15
N VAL A 40 -15.25 7.06 -12.34
CA VAL A 40 -13.89 6.55 -12.59
C VAL A 40 -12.84 7.62 -12.33
N GLU A 41 -13.06 8.86 -12.80
CA GLU A 41 -12.11 9.95 -12.54
C GLU A 41 -12.06 10.36 -11.07
N ILE A 42 -13.20 10.41 -10.38
CA ILE A 42 -13.24 10.70 -8.93
C ILE A 42 -12.46 9.65 -8.15
N VAL A 43 -12.64 8.36 -8.47
CA VAL A 43 -11.93 7.25 -7.82
C VAL A 43 -10.44 7.29 -8.17
N ARG A 44 -10.08 7.57 -9.42
CA ARG A 44 -8.68 7.71 -9.89
C ARG A 44 -7.92 8.73 -9.05
N ASP A 45 -8.47 9.93 -8.90
CA ASP A 45 -7.80 11.00 -8.16
C ASP A 45 -7.69 10.69 -6.66
N ARG A 46 -8.71 10.07 -6.11
CA ARG A 46 -8.68 9.69 -4.71
C ARG A 46 -7.57 8.68 -4.41
N LEU A 47 -7.38 7.70 -5.30
CA LEU A 47 -6.33 6.68 -5.18
C LEU A 47 -4.91 7.24 -5.29
N GLN A 48 -4.71 8.39 -5.95
CA GLN A 48 -3.39 9.04 -6.01
C GLN A 48 -2.90 9.53 -4.64
N ALA A 49 -3.81 9.70 -3.67
CA ALA A 49 -3.51 10.27 -2.36
C ALA A 49 -3.74 9.30 -1.18
N THR A 50 -4.47 8.20 -1.37
CA THR A 50 -4.95 7.36 -0.26
C THR A 50 -4.09 6.15 0.07
N GLY A 51 -3.12 5.76 -0.74
CA GLY A 51 -2.39 4.50 -0.54
C GLY A 51 -3.28 3.26 -0.73
N PRO A 52 -2.88 2.09 -0.20
CA PRO A 52 -3.70 0.88 -0.24
C PRO A 52 -5.03 1.08 0.50
N VAL A 53 -6.13 0.74 -0.16
CA VAL A 53 -7.48 0.99 0.35
C VAL A 53 -8.47 -0.04 -0.19
N THR A 54 -9.49 -0.39 0.58
CA THR A 54 -10.58 -1.26 0.12
C THR A 54 -11.67 -0.48 -0.60
N ALA A 55 -12.44 -1.14 -1.47
CA ALA A 55 -13.58 -0.51 -2.15
C ALA A 55 -14.60 0.06 -1.16
N ARG A 56 -14.83 -0.62 -0.05
CA ARG A 56 -15.71 -0.16 1.04
C ARG A 56 -15.22 1.14 1.67
N ALA A 57 -13.92 1.24 1.93
CA ALA A 57 -13.32 2.44 2.52
C ALA A 57 -13.33 3.64 1.56
N LEU A 58 -13.34 3.39 0.25
CA LEU A 58 -13.55 4.44 -0.76
C LEU A 58 -15.02 4.85 -0.86
N ALA A 59 -15.94 3.90 -0.77
CA ALA A 59 -17.38 4.13 -0.92
C ALA A 59 -17.98 4.94 0.25
N ALA A 60 -17.56 4.61 1.48
CA ALA A 60 -18.14 5.16 2.69
C ALA A 60 -18.14 6.70 2.75
N PRO A 61 -17.03 7.43 2.53
CA PRO A 61 -17.02 8.88 2.58
C PRO A 61 -17.69 9.54 1.37
N LEU A 62 -17.94 8.78 0.29
CA LEU A 62 -18.64 9.27 -0.89
C LEU A 62 -20.16 9.05 -0.80
N GLY A 63 -20.62 8.23 0.16
CA GLY A 63 -22.02 7.84 0.27
C GLY A 63 -22.53 7.03 -0.93
N LEU A 64 -21.63 6.33 -1.64
CA LEU A 64 -21.94 5.56 -2.85
C LEU A 64 -22.01 4.06 -2.58
N PRO A 65 -22.78 3.30 -3.38
CA PRO A 65 -22.76 1.85 -3.34
C PRO A 65 -21.36 1.29 -3.61
N VAL A 66 -20.95 0.27 -2.86
CA VAL A 66 -19.66 -0.41 -3.06
C VAL A 66 -19.54 -0.98 -4.48
N ALA A 67 -20.65 -1.49 -5.05
CA ALA A 67 -20.68 -2.03 -6.41
C ALA A 67 -20.28 -1.01 -7.48
N ASP A 68 -20.65 0.26 -7.32
CA ASP A 68 -20.28 1.32 -8.25
C ASP A 68 -18.78 1.60 -8.18
N ILE A 69 -18.22 1.60 -6.96
CA ILE A 69 -16.78 1.76 -6.73
C ILE A 69 -16.00 0.57 -7.29
N ASP A 70 -16.49 -0.67 -7.10
CA ASP A 70 -15.86 -1.87 -7.66
C ASP A 70 -15.82 -1.82 -9.18
N ALA A 71 -16.89 -1.39 -9.84
CA ALA A 71 -16.91 -1.22 -11.29
C ALA A 71 -15.88 -0.20 -11.78
N ALA A 72 -15.78 0.94 -11.10
CA ALA A 72 -14.76 1.96 -11.40
C ALA A 72 -13.33 1.44 -11.17
N LEU A 73 -13.08 0.68 -10.11
CA LEU A 73 -11.78 0.08 -9.79
C LEU A 73 -11.38 -0.98 -10.85
N GLN A 74 -12.32 -1.81 -11.30
CA GLN A 74 -12.08 -2.78 -12.37
C GLN A 74 -11.73 -2.10 -13.69
N GLN A 75 -12.37 -0.99 -14.03
CA GLN A 75 -12.00 -0.20 -15.19
C GLN A 75 -10.59 0.35 -15.06
N LEU A 76 -10.23 0.95 -13.92
CA LEU A 76 -8.90 1.47 -13.65
C LEU A 76 -7.82 0.37 -13.65
N GLU A 77 -8.15 -0.84 -13.22
CA GLU A 77 -7.27 -2.01 -13.33
C GLU A 77 -7.05 -2.39 -14.81
N SER A 78 -8.11 -2.41 -15.62
CA SER A 78 -8.00 -2.70 -17.06
C SER A 78 -7.15 -1.68 -17.80
N GLU A 79 -7.16 -0.43 -17.37
CA GLU A 79 -6.28 0.65 -17.85
C GLU A 79 -4.85 0.53 -17.33
N GLY A 80 -4.58 -0.36 -16.37
CA GLY A 80 -3.27 -0.58 -15.77
C GLY A 80 -2.81 0.53 -14.81
N THR A 81 -3.72 1.41 -14.38
CA THR A 81 -3.42 2.52 -13.46
C THR A 81 -3.45 2.10 -12.00
N VAL A 82 -4.25 1.08 -11.68
CA VAL A 82 -4.46 0.56 -10.33
C VAL A 82 -4.10 -0.92 -10.27
N MET A 83 -3.64 -1.36 -9.12
CA MET A 83 -3.35 -2.76 -8.83
C MET A 83 -4.16 -3.21 -7.62
N ARG A 84 -4.67 -4.42 -7.70
CA ARG A 84 -5.31 -5.09 -6.58
C ARG A 84 -4.34 -6.06 -5.90
N GLY A 85 -4.47 -6.21 -4.59
CA GLY A 85 -3.63 -7.11 -3.82
C GLY A 85 -3.94 -7.06 -2.34
N ARG A 86 -3.00 -7.55 -1.54
CA ARG A 86 -2.93 -7.37 -0.09
C ARG A 86 -1.63 -6.62 0.19
N PHE A 87 -1.73 -5.36 0.50
CA PHE A 87 -0.57 -4.50 0.68
C PHE A 87 -0.34 -4.15 2.15
N THR A 88 -1.40 -4.18 2.95
CA THR A 88 -1.33 -3.90 4.38
C THR A 88 -1.02 -5.19 5.14
N PRO A 89 0.08 -5.25 5.92
CA PRO A 89 0.41 -6.44 6.73
C PRO A 89 -0.69 -6.71 7.75
N GLU A 90 -0.94 -7.97 8.04
CA GLU A 90 -1.86 -8.34 9.10
C GLU A 90 -1.36 -7.82 10.46
N PRO A 91 -2.26 -7.37 11.35
CA PRO A 91 -1.88 -6.83 12.65
C PRO A 91 -1.10 -7.83 13.52
N ASP A 92 -1.31 -9.12 13.32
CA ASP A 92 -0.68 -10.21 14.06
C ASP A 92 0.59 -10.77 13.38
N ASP A 93 1.05 -10.21 12.26
CA ASP A 93 2.31 -10.61 11.64
C ASP A 93 3.48 -10.13 12.54
N PRO A 94 4.24 -11.05 13.17
CA PRO A 94 5.35 -10.69 14.05
C PRO A 94 6.46 -9.93 13.32
N LYS A 95 6.61 -10.10 12.00
CA LYS A 95 7.56 -9.32 11.19
C LYS A 95 7.07 -7.89 10.97
N ALA A 96 5.77 -7.71 10.82
CA ALA A 96 5.16 -6.38 10.71
C ALA A 96 5.18 -5.63 12.06
N ALA A 97 5.00 -6.35 13.16
CA ALA A 97 5.09 -5.79 14.51
C ALA A 97 6.51 -5.25 14.82
N ALA A 98 7.55 -5.97 14.43
CA ALA A 98 8.95 -5.58 14.63
C ALA A 98 9.34 -4.31 13.84
N SER A 99 8.68 -4.03 12.72
CA SER A 99 8.94 -2.83 11.89
C SER A 99 8.10 -1.61 12.27
N ARG A 100 7.14 -1.76 13.18
CA ARG A 100 6.34 -0.63 13.68
C ARG A 100 7.13 0.11 14.74
N ARG A 101 7.75 1.22 14.34
CA ARG A 101 8.24 2.19 15.33
C ARG A 101 7.02 2.73 16.09
N PRO A 102 7.00 2.69 17.44
CA PRO A 102 5.92 3.32 18.20
C PRO A 102 5.82 4.79 17.79
N PRO A 103 4.61 5.35 17.65
CA PRO A 103 4.45 6.76 17.42
C PRO A 103 5.15 7.55 18.53
N PRO A 104 5.75 8.70 18.24
CA PRO A 104 6.38 9.53 19.26
C PRO A 104 5.35 9.86 20.34
N GLU A 105 5.73 9.71 21.61
CA GLU A 105 4.90 10.04 22.76
C GLU A 105 4.37 11.48 22.59
N GLY A 106 3.05 11.65 22.65
CA GLY A 106 2.38 12.94 22.48
C GLY A 106 1.77 13.21 21.11
N SER A 107 1.91 12.34 20.11
CA SER A 107 1.10 12.44 18.91
C SER A 107 -0.26 11.78 19.16
N GLU A 108 -1.23 12.54 19.62
CA GLU A 108 -2.64 12.15 19.44
C GLU A 108 -2.90 12.07 17.94
N ALA A 109 -2.73 10.89 17.39
CA ALA A 109 -3.08 10.59 16.01
C ALA A 109 -4.60 10.55 15.87
N ALA A 110 -5.23 11.71 16.00
CA ALA A 110 -6.61 11.95 15.58
C ALA A 110 -6.71 12.01 14.04
N TRP A 111 -5.94 11.20 13.35
CA TRP A 111 -6.20 10.88 11.97
C TRP A 111 -7.20 9.72 11.97
N GLY A 112 -8.48 10.06 11.85
CA GLY A 112 -9.52 9.12 11.48
C GLY A 112 -9.25 8.56 10.10
N GLY A 113 -8.13 7.86 9.95
CA GLY A 113 -7.82 7.09 8.75
C GLY A 113 -8.92 6.04 8.54
N PRO A 114 -9.16 5.61 7.30
CA PRO A 114 -10.10 4.54 7.02
C PRO A 114 -9.77 3.33 7.91
N ALA A 115 -10.80 2.69 8.45
CA ALA A 115 -10.65 1.50 9.29
C ALA A 115 -9.74 0.50 8.57
N LEU A 116 -8.76 -0.05 9.30
CA LEU A 116 -7.85 -1.06 8.73
C LEU A 116 -8.70 -2.19 8.10
N PRO A 117 -8.39 -2.59 6.86
CA PRO A 117 -9.13 -3.64 6.18
C PRO A 117 -9.07 -4.94 6.99
N ARG A 118 -10.16 -5.69 7.00
CA ARG A 118 -10.14 -7.05 7.55
C ARG A 118 -9.24 -7.91 6.68
N ALA A 119 -8.55 -8.87 7.28
CA ALA A 119 -7.53 -9.74 6.67
C ALA A 119 -7.91 -10.42 5.33
N GLU A 120 -9.20 -10.43 4.97
CA GLU A 120 -9.73 -11.07 3.76
C GLU A 120 -10.17 -10.08 2.67
N GLU A 121 -10.16 -8.77 2.92
CA GLU A 121 -10.64 -7.80 1.94
C GLU A 121 -9.53 -7.45 0.94
N THR A 122 -9.87 -7.48 -0.36
CA THR A 122 -8.98 -7.05 -1.43
C THR A 122 -8.72 -5.54 -1.33
N GLU A 123 -7.46 -5.16 -1.36
CA GLU A 123 -7.03 -3.77 -1.39
C GLU A 123 -6.67 -3.33 -2.81
N TRP A 124 -6.81 -2.03 -3.04
CA TRP A 124 -6.50 -1.36 -4.29
C TRP A 124 -5.52 -0.24 -4.03
N CYS A 125 -4.54 -0.09 -4.91
CA CYS A 125 -3.54 0.98 -4.81
C CYS A 125 -3.16 1.49 -6.21
N GLU A 126 -2.98 2.80 -6.33
CA GLU A 126 -2.45 3.41 -7.55
C GLU A 126 -1.01 2.92 -7.78
N ARG A 127 -0.73 2.51 -9.03
CA ARG A 127 0.51 1.82 -9.40
C ARG A 127 1.77 2.63 -9.12
N ARG A 128 1.75 3.94 -9.41
CA ARG A 128 2.90 4.83 -9.20
C ARG A 128 3.13 5.08 -7.71
N LEU A 129 2.04 5.23 -6.96
CA LEU A 129 2.10 5.38 -5.51
C LEU A 129 2.64 4.10 -4.86
N LEU A 130 2.18 2.92 -5.29
CA LEU A 130 2.68 1.64 -4.81
C LEU A 130 4.18 1.47 -5.08
N ALA A 131 4.64 1.81 -6.29
CA ALA A 131 6.06 1.77 -6.64
C ALA A 131 6.89 2.73 -5.77
N ARG A 132 6.35 3.90 -5.44
CA ARG A 132 7.00 4.87 -4.54
C ARG A 132 7.09 4.35 -3.12
N ILE A 133 6.00 3.77 -2.59
CA ILE A 133 5.96 3.15 -1.27
C ILE A 133 6.99 2.03 -1.20
N HIS A 134 7.00 1.12 -2.18
CA HIS A 134 7.96 0.02 -2.24
C HIS A 134 9.41 0.51 -2.24
N ARG A 135 9.73 1.48 -3.08
CA ARG A 135 11.08 2.07 -3.14
C ARG A 135 11.49 2.69 -1.80
N TYR A 136 10.57 3.42 -1.16
CA TYR A 136 10.82 4.02 0.14
C TYR A 136 11.09 2.94 1.21
N THR A 137 10.27 1.89 1.25
CA THR A 137 10.41 0.78 2.20
C THR A 137 11.75 0.05 2.01
N VAL A 138 12.10 -0.29 0.76
CA VAL A 138 13.38 -0.95 0.46
C VAL A 138 14.57 -0.08 0.84
N ASN A 139 14.53 1.21 0.53
CA ASN A 139 15.62 2.13 0.90
C ASN A 139 15.75 2.26 2.41
N ARG A 140 14.64 2.35 3.12
CA ARG A 140 14.63 2.41 4.60
C ARG A 140 15.22 1.14 5.20
N LEU A 141 14.78 -0.05 4.75
CA LEU A 141 15.31 -1.32 5.22
C LEU A 141 16.82 -1.44 4.95
N ARG A 142 17.29 -0.96 3.79
CA ARG A 142 18.72 -0.93 3.47
C ARG A 142 19.52 0.01 4.40
N GLN A 143 18.94 1.12 4.81
CA GLN A 143 19.57 2.06 5.76
C GLN A 143 19.64 1.50 7.17
N GLU A 144 18.74 0.60 7.55
CA GLU A 144 18.72 -0.08 8.84
C GLU A 144 19.79 -1.19 8.94
N ILE A 145 20.39 -1.61 7.81
CA ILE A 145 21.48 -2.58 7.77
C ILE A 145 22.79 -1.83 8.07
N GLU A 146 23.28 -1.96 9.30
CA GLU A 146 24.59 -1.45 9.65
C GLU A 146 25.68 -2.40 9.14
N PRO A 147 26.76 -1.87 8.51
CA PRO A 147 27.91 -2.68 8.14
C PRO A 147 28.59 -3.24 9.40
N VAL A 148 28.74 -4.55 9.47
CA VAL A 148 29.50 -5.18 10.55
C VAL A 148 30.99 -5.12 10.27
N ALA A 149 31.82 -5.08 11.34
CA ALA A 149 33.27 -5.12 11.19
C ALA A 149 33.69 -6.44 10.49
N ALA A 150 34.73 -6.37 9.64
CA ALA A 150 35.21 -7.54 8.89
C ALA A 150 35.52 -8.73 9.80
N ARG A 151 36.08 -8.51 11.00
CA ARG A 151 36.35 -9.56 11.99
C ARG A 151 35.08 -10.27 12.47
N ASP A 152 33.98 -9.53 12.66
CA ASP A 152 32.72 -10.08 13.16
C ASP A 152 32.01 -10.87 12.04
N PHE A 153 32.13 -10.40 10.80
CA PHE A 153 31.69 -11.13 9.63
C PHE A 153 32.49 -12.44 9.44
N MET A 154 33.82 -12.38 9.60
CA MET A 154 34.66 -13.58 9.52
C MET A 154 34.34 -14.59 10.64
N ARG A 155 34.07 -14.12 11.86
CA ARG A 155 33.63 -14.98 12.96
C ARG A 155 32.33 -15.69 12.59
N PHE A 156 31.33 -14.92 12.12
CA PHE A 156 30.07 -15.50 11.63
C PHE A 156 30.30 -16.54 10.54
N LEU A 157 31.15 -16.27 9.55
CA LEU A 157 31.45 -17.21 8.48
C LEU A 157 32.09 -18.51 9.02
N PHE A 158 33.02 -18.41 9.97
CA PHE A 158 33.65 -19.62 10.54
C PHE A 158 32.66 -20.45 11.35
N GLU A 159 31.77 -19.82 12.08
CA GLU A 159 30.68 -20.49 12.78
C GLU A 159 29.68 -21.11 11.78
N TRP A 160 29.26 -20.35 10.78
CA TRP A 160 28.32 -20.77 9.74
C TRP A 160 28.85 -21.97 8.95
N GLN A 161 30.12 -21.91 8.54
CA GLN A 161 30.77 -22.97 7.77
C GLN A 161 31.28 -24.12 8.65
N ARG A 162 31.01 -24.11 9.94
CA ARG A 162 31.44 -25.14 10.90
C ARG A 162 32.96 -25.33 10.97
N VAL A 163 33.73 -24.30 10.64
CA VAL A 163 35.20 -24.28 10.72
C VAL A 163 35.66 -23.94 12.14
N ALA A 164 34.93 -23.08 12.83
CA ALA A 164 35.25 -22.76 14.22
C ALA A 164 35.18 -24.00 15.12
N PRO A 165 36.17 -24.22 16.03
CA PRO A 165 36.22 -25.44 16.86
C PRO A 165 34.92 -25.71 17.60
N GLU A 166 34.27 -24.66 18.12
CA GLU A 166 33.04 -24.72 18.89
C GLU A 166 31.80 -25.04 18.03
N ALA A 167 31.88 -24.79 16.71
CA ALA A 167 30.80 -25.04 15.77
C ALA A 167 30.98 -26.38 15.00
N ARG A 168 32.04 -27.12 15.25
CA ARG A 168 32.29 -28.44 14.62
C ARG A 168 31.18 -29.42 14.96
N VAL A 169 30.73 -30.11 13.94
CA VAL A 169 29.76 -31.20 14.06
C VAL A 169 30.34 -32.46 13.46
N GLU A 170 30.04 -33.61 14.07
CA GLU A 170 30.55 -34.92 13.62
C GLU A 170 29.39 -35.88 13.39
N GLY A 171 29.59 -36.84 12.49
CA GLY A 171 28.60 -37.87 12.19
C GLY A 171 27.84 -37.67 10.87
N ALA A 172 27.17 -38.72 10.43
CA ALA A 172 26.45 -38.73 9.16
C ALA A 172 25.29 -37.70 9.10
N ASP A 173 24.61 -37.50 10.21
CA ASP A 173 23.50 -36.53 10.31
C ASP A 173 23.98 -35.08 10.18
N ALA A 174 25.23 -34.83 10.62
CA ALA A 174 25.84 -33.51 10.49
C ALA A 174 26.13 -33.18 9.01
N VAL A 175 26.54 -34.17 8.22
CA VAL A 175 26.77 -33.99 6.78
C VAL A 175 25.47 -33.65 6.07
N ALA A 176 24.39 -34.36 6.37
CA ALA A 176 23.07 -34.05 5.81
C ALA A 176 22.61 -32.65 6.15
N GLY A 177 22.82 -32.19 7.40
CA GLY A 177 22.51 -30.83 7.83
C GLY A 177 23.30 -29.75 7.10
N ILE A 178 24.63 -29.98 6.86
CA ILE A 178 25.49 -29.04 6.13
C ILE A 178 25.09 -28.98 4.66
N VAL A 179 24.80 -30.11 4.04
CA VAL A 179 24.35 -30.17 2.64
C VAL A 179 23.06 -29.38 2.48
N SER A 180 22.05 -29.61 3.36
CA SER A 180 20.80 -28.86 3.34
C SER A 180 20.97 -27.35 3.57
N GLN A 181 21.95 -26.96 4.40
CA GLN A 181 22.28 -25.55 4.65
C GLN A 181 22.90 -24.87 3.41
N LEU A 182 23.63 -25.60 2.60
CA LEU A 182 24.34 -25.10 1.41
C LEU A 182 23.54 -25.30 0.10
N GLU A 183 22.45 -26.07 0.15
CA GLU A 183 21.56 -26.23 -1.00
C GLU A 183 20.88 -24.88 -1.33
N GLY A 184 21.12 -24.41 -2.56
CA GLY A 184 20.50 -23.17 -3.04
C GLY A 184 21.42 -21.96 -3.09
N TRP A 185 22.73 -22.17 -2.94
CA TRP A 185 23.75 -21.14 -3.18
C TRP A 185 24.41 -21.34 -4.56
#